data_fad2bd77d9236e69f2649026a4eab93f
#
_entry.id   fad2bd77d9236e69f2649026a4eab93f
#
_cell.length_a   1.000
_cell.length_b   1.000
_cell.length_c   1.000
_cell.angle_alpha   90.00
_cell.angle_beta   90.00
_cell.angle_gamma   90.00
#
_symmetry.space_group_name_H-M   'P 1'
#
loop_
_entity.id
_entity.type
_entity.pdbx_description
1 polymer ?
#
loop_
_entity_poly.entity_id
_entity_poly.type
_entity_poly.pdbx_seq_one_letter_code
_entity_poly.pdbx_strand_id
1 'polypeptide(L)'
;DKSNVRYVIHYNMPQSMENYYQEAGRAGRDGGPAQCILLYATQDVMIDKFLLENKEFEGMAVEDIDLVRQRDSHRLHVMEGYCKTTECLRNYILEYFGERVSVPCDNCGNCHQEYFDQDMTMEAKWVINCLAETRGRYGMNIVTGTLTGAKRARIREVGADAYKSYGVLSQWSEKDIRLLIDHMITEGYVIQTDGEYSVLQMGDIHALREESTHVIVRKAKA
;
A
#
# COMPACT_ATOMS: atom_id res chain seq x y z
N ASP A 1 -16.39 27.84 13.17
CA ASP A 1 -16.02 26.45 13.51
C ASP A 1 -17.29 25.75 14.02
N LYS A 2 -17.75 24.70 13.35
CA LYS A 2 -18.93 23.93 13.77
C LYS A 2 -18.46 22.80 14.66
N SER A 3 -18.93 22.75 15.91
CA SER A 3 -18.57 21.69 16.86
C SER A 3 -19.31 20.37 16.60
N ASN A 4 -20.47 20.42 15.93
CA ASN A 4 -21.36 19.28 15.70
C ASN A 4 -21.18 18.59 14.33
N VAL A 5 -19.96 18.54 13.81
CA VAL A 5 -19.66 17.81 12.57
C VAL A 5 -19.77 16.30 12.84
N ARG A 6 -20.62 15.60 12.09
CA ARG A 6 -20.87 14.16 12.26
C ARG A 6 -20.11 13.30 11.28
N TYR A 7 -19.67 13.85 10.16
CA TYR A 7 -18.95 13.13 9.12
C TYR A 7 -17.78 13.99 8.61
N VAL A 8 -16.61 13.39 8.52
CA VAL A 8 -15.49 13.90 7.74
C VAL A 8 -15.15 12.84 6.69
N ILE A 9 -15.24 13.22 5.42
CA ILE A 9 -15.01 12.31 4.31
C ILE A 9 -13.81 12.84 3.51
N HIS A 10 -12.73 12.08 3.50
CA HIS A 10 -11.58 12.30 2.63
C HIS A 10 -11.84 11.55 1.32
N TYR A 11 -12.08 12.30 0.26
CA TYR A 11 -12.31 11.72 -1.07
C TYR A 11 -11.02 11.21 -1.71
N ASN A 12 -9.90 11.81 -1.38
CA ASN A 12 -8.55 11.42 -1.76
C ASN A 12 -7.71 11.19 -0.50
N MET A 13 -6.64 10.41 -0.63
CA MET A 13 -5.70 10.20 0.46
C MET A 13 -5.00 11.52 0.83
N PRO A 14 -4.98 11.93 2.11
CA PRO A 14 -4.16 13.05 2.57
C PRO A 14 -2.66 12.77 2.41
N GLN A 15 -1.87 13.81 2.20
CA GLN A 15 -0.42 13.68 1.98
C GLN A 15 0.38 13.27 3.23
N SER A 16 -0.21 13.39 4.41
CA SER A 16 0.44 12.99 5.66
C SER A 16 -0.57 12.62 6.74
N MET A 17 -0.08 11.90 7.74
CA MET A 17 -0.86 11.53 8.92
C MET A 17 -1.30 12.77 9.71
N GLU A 18 -0.46 13.81 9.78
CA GLU A 18 -0.79 15.05 10.46
C GLU A 18 -1.96 15.76 9.79
N ASN A 19 -1.97 15.85 8.45
CA ASN A 19 -3.08 16.45 7.71
C ASN A 19 -4.37 15.67 7.95
N TYR A 20 -4.30 14.33 7.82
CA TYR A 20 -5.43 13.45 8.11
C TYR A 20 -5.98 13.68 9.52
N TYR A 21 -5.10 13.66 10.53
CA TYR A 21 -5.49 13.81 11.94
C TYR A 21 -6.15 15.17 12.23
N GLN A 22 -5.60 16.26 11.68
CA GLN A 22 -6.14 17.60 11.84
C GLN A 22 -7.53 17.75 11.19
N GLU A 23 -7.72 17.14 10.02
CA GLU A 23 -9.00 17.20 9.29
C GLU A 23 -10.04 16.27 9.92
N ALA A 24 -9.68 15.03 10.22
CA ALA A 24 -10.52 14.06 10.92
C ALA A 24 -10.93 14.56 12.32
N GLY A 25 -10.02 15.24 13.03
CA GLY A 25 -10.27 15.84 14.35
C GLY A 25 -11.31 16.98 14.38
N ARG A 26 -11.86 17.35 13.23
CA ARG A 26 -13.02 18.26 13.15
C ARG A 26 -14.34 17.56 13.51
N ALA A 27 -14.39 16.23 13.39
CA ALA A 27 -15.57 15.44 13.69
C ALA A 27 -15.77 15.25 15.20
N GLY A 28 -17.01 15.41 15.68
CA GLY A 28 -17.41 15.08 17.05
C GLY A 28 -16.78 15.95 18.14
N ARG A 29 -16.42 17.20 17.88
CA ARG A 29 -15.82 18.11 18.89
C ARG A 29 -16.75 18.40 20.08
N ASP A 30 -18.03 18.17 19.92
CA ASP A 30 -19.02 18.27 20.98
C ASP A 30 -19.16 17.01 21.84
N GLY A 31 -18.30 15.99 21.60
CA GLY A 31 -18.33 14.68 22.26
C GLY A 31 -19.38 13.73 21.72
N GLY A 32 -20.18 14.14 20.72
CA GLY A 32 -21.15 13.25 20.07
C GLY A 32 -20.50 12.27 19.09
N PRO A 33 -21.18 11.15 18.76
CA PRO A 33 -20.66 10.16 17.82
C PRO A 33 -20.47 10.81 16.43
N ALA A 34 -19.31 10.50 15.81
CA ALA A 34 -18.96 11.02 14.50
C ALA A 34 -18.14 9.96 13.73
N GLN A 35 -18.17 10.03 12.41
CA GLN A 35 -17.46 9.10 11.53
C GLN A 35 -16.43 9.85 10.68
N CYS A 36 -15.23 9.27 10.56
CA CYS A 36 -14.21 9.69 9.62
C CYS A 36 -14.07 8.60 8.57
N ILE A 37 -14.30 8.94 7.32
CA ILE A 37 -14.27 8.03 6.18
C ILE A 37 -13.13 8.49 5.27
N LEU A 38 -12.24 7.57 4.92
CA LEU A 38 -11.18 7.83 3.95
C LEU A 38 -11.36 6.87 2.78
N LEU A 39 -11.51 7.43 1.59
CA LEU A 39 -11.50 6.68 0.35
C LEU A 39 -10.06 6.63 -0.15
N TYR A 40 -9.58 5.45 -0.47
CA TYR A 40 -8.21 5.21 -0.90
C TYR A 40 -8.18 4.55 -2.27
N ALA A 41 -7.36 5.10 -3.14
CA ALA A 41 -6.96 4.47 -4.39
C ALA A 41 -5.43 4.55 -4.55
N THR A 42 -4.81 3.50 -5.09
CA THR A 42 -3.36 3.50 -5.37
C THR A 42 -2.93 4.68 -6.25
N GLN A 43 -3.85 5.19 -7.06
CA GLN A 43 -3.61 6.37 -7.90
C GLN A 43 -3.36 7.64 -7.08
N ASP A 44 -3.95 7.76 -5.88
CA ASP A 44 -3.73 8.91 -5.00
C ASP A 44 -2.25 9.02 -4.61
N VAL A 45 -1.62 7.89 -4.27
CA VAL A 45 -0.18 7.83 -3.96
C VAL A 45 0.66 8.30 -5.14
N MET A 46 0.30 7.92 -6.37
CA MET A 46 1.04 8.34 -7.58
C MET A 46 0.92 9.85 -7.81
N ILE A 47 -0.28 10.40 -7.59
CA ILE A 47 -0.52 11.85 -7.71
C ILE A 47 0.28 12.61 -6.65
N ASP A 48 0.25 12.16 -5.40
CA ASP A 48 0.98 12.80 -4.32
C ASP A 48 2.50 12.71 -4.51
N LYS A 49 3.03 11.58 -4.95
CA LYS A 49 4.45 11.45 -5.34
C LYS A 49 4.81 12.44 -6.43
N PHE A 50 4.01 12.53 -7.49
CA PHE A 50 4.23 13.49 -8.57
C PHE A 50 4.24 14.95 -8.07
N LEU A 51 3.31 15.30 -7.17
CA LEU A 51 3.27 16.65 -6.57
C LEU A 51 4.50 16.93 -5.71
N LEU A 52 4.99 15.95 -4.95
CA LEU A 52 6.20 16.08 -4.14
C LEU A 52 7.46 16.24 -5.01
N GLU A 53 7.58 15.48 -6.09
CA GLU A 53 8.71 15.55 -7.02
C GLU A 53 8.78 16.90 -7.75
N ASN A 54 7.62 17.47 -8.08
CA ASN A 54 7.51 18.76 -8.79
C ASN A 54 7.32 19.96 -7.86
N LYS A 55 7.51 19.77 -6.55
CA LYS A 55 7.43 20.87 -5.58
C LYS A 55 8.59 21.86 -5.79
N GLU A 56 8.25 23.11 -6.02
CA GLU A 56 9.23 24.19 -6.15
C GLU A 56 9.73 24.64 -4.76
N PHE A 57 11.02 24.88 -4.65
CA PHE A 57 11.68 25.31 -3.42
C PHE A 57 12.44 26.63 -3.70
N GLU A 58 11.74 27.76 -3.59
CA GLU A 58 12.36 29.06 -3.77
C GLU A 58 13.26 29.41 -2.57
N GLY A 59 14.52 29.76 -2.84
CA GLY A 59 15.44 30.32 -1.85
C GLY A 59 16.01 29.33 -0.83
N MET A 60 15.80 28.02 -0.99
CA MET A 60 16.37 26.98 -0.11
C MET A 60 17.70 26.46 -0.64
N ALA A 61 18.62 26.09 0.26
CA ALA A 61 19.84 25.39 -0.11
C ALA A 61 19.51 23.96 -0.60
N VAL A 62 20.34 23.43 -1.51
CA VAL A 62 20.11 22.08 -2.11
C VAL A 62 20.06 20.99 -1.05
N GLU A 63 20.91 21.06 -0.03
CA GLU A 63 20.96 20.11 1.09
C GLU A 63 19.67 20.10 1.92
N ASP A 64 19.06 21.28 2.12
CA ASP A 64 17.79 21.41 2.83
C ASP A 64 16.61 20.88 1.99
N ILE A 65 16.67 21.04 0.66
CA ILE A 65 15.65 20.52 -0.27
C ILE A 65 15.60 19.00 -0.20
N ASP A 66 16.74 18.33 -0.21
CA ASP A 66 16.80 16.86 -0.14
C ASP A 66 16.25 16.33 1.20
N LEU A 67 16.55 17.02 2.29
CA LEU A 67 16.02 16.68 3.61
C LEU A 67 14.48 16.83 3.66
N VAL A 68 13.96 17.91 3.09
CA VAL A 68 12.50 18.14 3.01
C VAL A 68 11.84 17.07 2.15
N ARG A 69 12.41 16.73 0.99
CA ARG A 69 11.89 15.68 0.10
C ARG A 69 11.86 14.30 0.78
N GLN A 70 12.94 13.93 1.46
CA GLN A 70 12.99 12.66 2.22
C GLN A 70 11.92 12.61 3.31
N ARG A 71 11.75 13.69 4.06
CA ARG A 71 10.73 13.80 5.09
C ARG A 71 9.32 13.70 4.52
N ASP A 72 9.02 14.43 3.45
CA ASP A 72 7.70 14.44 2.83
C ASP A 72 7.39 13.08 2.19
N SER A 73 8.37 12.43 1.56
CA SER A 73 8.25 11.05 1.04
C SER A 73 7.99 10.04 2.17
N HIS A 74 8.69 10.16 3.30
CA HIS A 74 8.44 9.31 4.46
C HIS A 74 7.02 9.48 5.01
N ARG A 75 6.53 10.72 5.12
CA ARG A 75 5.16 11.02 5.57
C ARG A 75 4.10 10.41 4.66
N LEU A 76 4.32 10.51 3.35
CA LEU A 76 3.44 9.90 2.35
C LEU A 76 3.42 8.37 2.49
N HIS A 77 4.58 7.76 2.68
CA HIS A 77 4.71 6.32 2.90
C HIS A 77 3.96 5.85 4.15
N VAL A 78 4.07 6.60 5.26
CA VAL A 78 3.33 6.30 6.49
C VAL A 78 1.82 6.40 6.27
N MET A 79 1.36 7.43 5.55
CA MET A 79 -0.06 7.60 5.24
C MET A 79 -0.59 6.49 4.32
N GLU A 80 0.19 6.06 3.34
CA GLU A 80 -0.11 4.89 2.51
C GLU A 80 -0.22 3.62 3.36
N GLY A 81 0.71 3.41 4.31
CA GLY A 81 0.68 2.32 5.26
C GLY A 81 -0.60 2.31 6.10
N TYR A 82 -1.05 3.48 6.57
CA TYR A 82 -2.33 3.63 7.27
C TYR A 82 -3.52 3.18 6.41
N CYS A 83 -3.53 3.52 5.13
CA CYS A 83 -4.60 3.13 4.21
C CYS A 83 -4.64 1.62 3.91
N LYS A 84 -3.49 0.95 4.02
CA LYS A 84 -3.33 -0.47 3.69
C LYS A 84 -3.35 -1.40 4.91
N THR A 85 -3.17 -0.87 6.11
CA THR A 85 -3.09 -1.70 7.31
C THR A 85 -4.38 -2.47 7.58
N THR A 86 -4.23 -3.68 8.10
CA THR A 86 -5.32 -4.50 8.66
C THR A 86 -5.38 -4.43 10.19
N GLU A 87 -4.44 -3.71 10.80
CA GLU A 87 -4.38 -3.49 12.23
C GLU A 87 -5.34 -2.38 12.68
N CYS A 88 -5.47 -2.17 13.97
CA CYS A 88 -6.34 -1.13 14.52
C CYS A 88 -5.94 0.25 14.01
N LEU A 89 -6.83 0.92 13.25
CA LEU A 89 -6.56 2.23 12.67
C LEU A 89 -6.26 3.29 13.72
N ARG A 90 -6.91 3.23 14.88
CA ARG A 90 -6.66 4.17 15.97
C ARG A 90 -5.28 3.97 16.58
N ASN A 91 -4.86 2.72 16.80
CA ASN A 91 -3.54 2.43 17.33
C ASN A 91 -2.45 2.89 16.37
N TYR A 92 -2.63 2.69 15.08
CA TYR A 92 -1.70 3.16 14.05
C TYR A 92 -1.47 4.68 14.15
N ILE A 93 -2.55 5.47 14.34
CA ILE A 93 -2.45 6.93 14.54
C ILE A 93 -1.70 7.24 15.85
N LEU A 94 -2.08 6.59 16.96
CA LEU A 94 -1.50 6.85 18.28
C LEU A 94 -0.01 6.51 18.32
N GLU A 95 0.39 5.38 17.73
CA GLU A 95 1.79 4.96 17.61
C GLU A 95 2.60 5.94 16.75
N TYR A 96 2.03 6.46 15.66
CA TYR A 96 2.66 7.50 14.86
C TYR A 96 2.99 8.75 15.68
N PHE A 97 2.11 9.14 16.60
CA PHE A 97 2.33 10.28 17.49
C PHE A 97 3.09 9.92 18.78
N GLY A 98 3.66 8.71 18.87
CA GLY A 98 4.53 8.28 19.96
C GLY A 98 3.83 7.66 21.15
N GLU A 99 2.53 7.40 21.07
CA GLU A 99 1.79 6.69 22.11
C GLU A 99 1.92 5.17 21.92
N ARG A 100 2.16 4.44 23.03
CA ARG A 100 2.17 2.97 23.02
C ARG A 100 0.80 2.44 23.39
N VAL A 101 0.14 1.76 22.45
CA VAL A 101 -1.18 1.16 22.67
C VAL A 101 -1.12 -0.33 22.33
N SER A 102 -1.49 -1.17 23.27
CA SER A 102 -1.45 -2.63 23.11
C SER A 102 -2.82 -3.28 22.88
N VAL A 103 -3.91 -2.50 22.97
CA VAL A 103 -5.29 -3.04 22.89
C VAL A 103 -6.02 -2.40 21.72
N PRO A 104 -6.71 -3.20 20.87
CA PRO A 104 -7.59 -2.69 19.82
C PRO A 104 -8.63 -1.72 20.37
N CYS A 105 -9.05 -0.75 19.57
CA CYS A 105 -9.97 0.29 20.03
C CYS A 105 -11.44 -0.12 20.02
N ASP A 106 -11.79 -1.26 19.43
CA ASP A 106 -13.16 -1.77 19.21
C ASP A 106 -14.15 -0.75 18.62
N ASN A 107 -13.64 0.23 17.87
CA ASN A 107 -14.46 1.32 17.32
C ASN A 107 -14.04 1.76 15.91
N CYS A 108 -12.97 1.24 15.34
CA CYS A 108 -12.57 1.54 13.98
C CYS A 108 -13.03 0.45 12.99
N GLY A 109 -13.02 0.79 11.71
CA GLY A 109 -13.43 -0.15 10.65
C GLY A 109 -12.69 -1.48 10.71
N ASN A 110 -11.37 -1.44 10.93
CA ASN A 110 -10.56 -2.66 11.01
C ASN A 110 -10.87 -3.51 12.26
N CYS A 111 -11.23 -2.91 13.39
CA CYS A 111 -11.64 -3.67 14.57
C CYS A 111 -12.99 -4.38 14.38
N HIS A 112 -13.87 -3.82 13.54
CA HIS A 112 -15.16 -4.44 13.22
C HIS A 112 -15.12 -5.37 12.01
N GLN A 113 -14.03 -5.33 11.23
CA GLN A 113 -13.83 -6.20 10.08
C GLN A 113 -13.32 -7.58 10.53
N GLU A 114 -13.99 -8.62 10.09
CA GLU A 114 -13.45 -9.98 10.23
C GLU A 114 -12.36 -10.24 9.19
N TYR A 115 -11.25 -10.78 9.65
CA TYR A 115 -10.12 -11.18 8.81
C TYR A 115 -9.86 -12.68 8.94
N PHE A 116 -9.18 -13.23 7.95
CA PHE A 116 -8.62 -14.57 8.00
C PHE A 116 -7.22 -14.57 7.38
N ASP A 117 -6.38 -15.47 7.87
CA ASP A 117 -5.04 -15.66 7.36
C ASP A 117 -5.04 -16.68 6.23
N GLN A 118 -4.46 -16.32 5.10
CA GLN A 118 -4.32 -17.15 3.91
C GLN A 118 -2.86 -17.45 3.67
N ASP A 119 -2.46 -18.73 3.70
CA ASP A 119 -1.12 -19.12 3.24
C ASP A 119 -1.06 -18.99 1.71
N MET A 120 -0.18 -18.12 1.25
CA MET A 120 0.08 -17.81 -0.16
C MET A 120 1.56 -18.03 -0.52
N THR A 121 2.23 -18.95 0.17
CA THR A 121 3.67 -19.23 -0.01
C THR A 121 3.98 -19.69 -1.43
N MET A 122 3.15 -20.55 -2.01
CA MET A 122 3.37 -21.03 -3.39
C MET A 122 3.14 -19.91 -4.41
N GLU A 123 2.13 -19.08 -4.20
CA GLU A 123 1.83 -17.91 -5.03
C GLU A 123 2.96 -16.88 -4.95
N ALA A 124 3.54 -16.65 -3.77
CA ALA A 124 4.70 -15.78 -3.58
C ALA A 124 5.92 -16.27 -4.39
N LYS A 125 6.18 -17.58 -4.43
CA LYS A 125 7.23 -18.17 -5.27
C LYS A 125 6.97 -17.91 -6.75
N TRP A 126 5.72 -17.96 -7.20
CA TRP A 126 5.34 -17.62 -8.58
C TRP A 126 5.51 -16.13 -8.89
N VAL A 127 5.25 -15.24 -7.93
CA VAL A 127 5.56 -13.80 -8.07
C VAL A 127 7.06 -13.62 -8.32
N ILE A 128 7.93 -14.24 -7.51
CA ILE A 128 9.38 -14.15 -7.69
C ILE A 128 9.83 -14.71 -9.05
N ASN A 129 9.26 -15.84 -9.49
CA ASN A 129 9.56 -16.39 -10.80
C ASN A 129 9.16 -15.43 -11.94
N CYS A 130 8.00 -14.80 -11.83
CA CYS A 130 7.55 -13.78 -12.78
C CYS A 130 8.51 -12.57 -12.82
N LEU A 131 8.96 -12.10 -11.66
CA LEU A 131 9.93 -11.00 -11.58
C LEU A 131 11.28 -11.38 -12.20
N ALA A 132 11.72 -12.64 -12.06
CA ALA A 132 12.92 -13.16 -12.73
C ALA A 132 12.76 -13.18 -14.26
N GLU A 133 11.62 -13.67 -14.78
CA GLU A 133 11.33 -13.72 -16.22
C GLU A 133 11.23 -12.32 -16.83
N THR A 134 10.59 -11.39 -16.11
CA THR A 134 10.43 -10.00 -16.53
C THR A 134 11.69 -9.17 -16.31
N ARG A 135 12.69 -9.68 -15.60
CA ARG A 135 13.92 -8.99 -15.21
C ARG A 135 13.66 -7.66 -14.48
N GLY A 136 12.60 -7.59 -13.68
CA GLY A 136 12.21 -6.40 -12.92
C GLY A 136 11.89 -5.17 -13.78
N ARG A 137 11.40 -5.34 -15.01
CA ARG A 137 11.13 -4.22 -15.95
C ARG A 137 9.71 -3.73 -15.94
N TYR A 138 8.81 -4.39 -15.25
CA TYR A 138 7.39 -4.06 -15.30
C TYR A 138 6.82 -3.79 -13.91
N GLY A 139 5.80 -2.93 -13.89
CA GLY A 139 5.08 -2.57 -12.66
C GLY A 139 3.94 -3.54 -12.35
N MET A 140 3.24 -3.22 -11.26
CA MET A 140 2.17 -4.02 -10.67
C MET A 140 1.14 -4.56 -11.69
N ASN A 141 0.68 -3.72 -12.62
CA ASN A 141 -0.37 -4.09 -13.59
C ASN A 141 0.04 -5.20 -14.56
N ILE A 142 1.30 -5.18 -15.00
CA ILE A 142 1.81 -6.20 -15.93
C ILE A 142 2.11 -7.48 -15.16
N VAL A 143 2.74 -7.40 -14.00
CA VAL A 143 3.07 -8.58 -13.17
C VAL A 143 1.79 -9.30 -12.73
N THR A 144 0.81 -8.60 -12.17
CA THR A 144 -0.47 -9.21 -11.78
C THR A 144 -1.23 -9.79 -12.96
N GLY A 145 -1.31 -9.03 -14.07
CA GLY A 145 -1.98 -9.50 -15.28
C GLY A 145 -1.30 -10.71 -15.92
N THR A 146 0.02 -10.80 -15.87
CA THR A 146 0.77 -11.98 -16.33
C THR A 146 0.42 -13.19 -15.48
N LEU A 147 0.54 -13.08 -14.15
CA LEU A 147 0.26 -14.18 -13.23
C LEU A 147 -1.18 -14.71 -13.31
N THR A 148 -2.16 -13.82 -13.49
CA THR A 148 -3.57 -14.19 -13.59
C THR A 148 -4.02 -14.56 -15.01
N GLY A 149 -3.15 -14.42 -16.02
CA GLY A 149 -3.47 -14.72 -17.41
C GLY A 149 -4.41 -13.71 -18.06
N ALA A 150 -4.27 -12.43 -17.71
CA ALA A 150 -5.13 -11.37 -18.23
C ALA A 150 -4.98 -11.17 -19.75
N LYS A 151 -6.10 -11.16 -20.47
CA LYS A 151 -6.12 -11.03 -21.95
C LYS A 151 -6.07 -9.57 -22.43
N ARG A 152 -5.27 -8.70 -21.76
CA ARG A 152 -5.13 -7.29 -22.14
C ARG A 152 -4.15 -7.12 -23.29
N ALA A 153 -4.42 -6.14 -24.16
CA ALA A 153 -3.52 -5.80 -25.28
C ALA A 153 -2.09 -5.57 -24.81
N ARG A 154 -1.92 -4.83 -23.70
CA ARG A 154 -0.60 -4.49 -23.13
C ARG A 154 0.21 -5.72 -22.72
N ILE A 155 -0.41 -6.80 -22.22
CA ILE A 155 0.28 -8.06 -21.87
C ILE A 155 0.90 -8.69 -23.12
N ARG A 156 0.18 -8.70 -24.24
CA ARG A 156 0.66 -9.24 -25.55
C ARG A 156 1.73 -8.34 -26.17
N GLU A 157 1.54 -7.03 -26.13
CA GLU A 157 2.51 -6.05 -26.66
C GLU A 157 3.88 -6.18 -26.02
N VAL A 158 3.94 -6.48 -24.71
CA VAL A 158 5.20 -6.68 -24.00
C VAL A 158 5.68 -8.13 -24.03
N GLY A 159 4.95 -9.04 -24.69
CA GLY A 159 5.30 -10.46 -24.81
C GLY A 159 5.17 -11.25 -23.50
N ALA A 160 4.41 -10.72 -22.53
CA ALA A 160 4.30 -11.36 -21.22
C ALA A 160 3.39 -12.60 -21.21
N ASP A 161 2.59 -12.79 -22.25
CA ASP A 161 1.79 -13.99 -22.52
C ASP A 161 2.65 -15.21 -22.94
N ALA A 162 3.92 -15.00 -23.27
CA ALA A 162 4.87 -16.07 -23.58
C ALA A 162 5.70 -16.53 -22.36
N TYR A 163 5.59 -15.90 -21.21
CA TYR A 163 6.31 -16.31 -20.00
C TYR A 163 5.70 -17.58 -19.38
N LYS A 164 6.56 -18.38 -18.71
CA LYS A 164 6.10 -19.57 -17.98
C LYS A 164 5.15 -19.23 -16.84
N SER A 165 5.30 -18.04 -16.27
CA SER A 165 4.42 -17.50 -15.20
C SER A 165 3.06 -17.01 -15.70
N TYR A 166 2.81 -16.98 -17.03
CA TYR A 166 1.53 -16.52 -17.55
C TYR A 166 0.37 -17.46 -17.19
N GLY A 167 -0.62 -16.93 -16.48
CA GLY A 167 -1.84 -17.64 -16.11
C GLY A 167 -1.69 -18.70 -15.03
N VAL A 168 -0.50 -18.85 -14.41
CA VAL A 168 -0.26 -19.87 -13.37
C VAL A 168 -1.09 -19.65 -12.11
N LEU A 169 -1.54 -18.41 -11.88
CA LEU A 169 -2.39 -18.00 -10.78
C LEU A 169 -3.80 -17.57 -11.25
N SER A 170 -4.28 -18.12 -12.36
CA SER A 170 -5.59 -17.77 -12.95
C SER A 170 -6.79 -18.05 -12.05
N GLN A 171 -6.64 -18.87 -11.02
CA GLN A 171 -7.65 -19.11 -10.00
C GLN A 171 -7.78 -17.96 -8.99
N TRP A 172 -6.81 -17.05 -8.93
CA TRP A 172 -6.79 -15.90 -8.05
C TRP A 172 -7.27 -14.63 -8.76
N SER A 173 -7.94 -13.75 -8.02
CA SER A 173 -8.24 -12.42 -8.56
C SER A 173 -6.99 -11.55 -8.62
N GLU A 174 -6.96 -10.58 -9.52
CA GLU A 174 -5.87 -9.59 -9.55
C GLU A 174 -5.75 -8.81 -8.23
N LYS A 175 -6.88 -8.62 -7.53
CA LYS A 175 -6.91 -7.99 -6.21
C LYS A 175 -6.14 -8.82 -5.19
N ASP A 176 -6.33 -10.15 -5.20
CA ASP A 176 -5.62 -11.04 -4.28
C ASP A 176 -4.11 -11.06 -4.56
N ILE A 177 -3.74 -11.10 -5.83
CA ILE A 177 -2.30 -11.08 -6.21
C ILE A 177 -1.66 -9.72 -5.90
N ARG A 178 -2.39 -8.60 -6.02
CA ARG A 178 -1.90 -7.30 -5.57
C ARG A 178 -1.66 -7.28 -4.07
N LEU A 179 -2.62 -7.77 -3.29
CA LEU A 179 -2.50 -7.84 -1.84
C LEU A 179 -1.28 -8.69 -1.42
N LEU A 180 -1.05 -9.81 -2.10
CA LEU A 180 0.15 -10.63 -1.90
C LEU A 180 1.43 -9.85 -2.22
N ILE A 181 1.49 -9.17 -3.38
CA ILE A 181 2.68 -8.39 -3.77
C ILE A 181 2.91 -7.23 -2.81
N ASP A 182 1.87 -6.53 -2.37
CA ASP A 182 1.98 -5.46 -1.37
C ASP A 182 2.54 -6.00 -0.04
N HIS A 183 2.08 -7.18 0.41
CA HIS A 183 2.65 -7.86 1.56
C HIS A 183 4.13 -8.23 1.33
N MET A 184 4.48 -8.77 0.17
CA MET A 184 5.86 -9.10 -0.18
C MET A 184 6.78 -7.86 -0.25
N ILE A 185 6.24 -6.69 -0.60
CA ILE A 185 6.96 -5.42 -0.55
C ILE A 185 7.23 -5.03 0.90
N THR A 186 6.24 -5.15 1.77
CA THR A 186 6.38 -4.86 3.20
C THR A 186 7.43 -5.75 3.87
N GLU A 187 7.46 -7.04 3.51
CA GLU A 187 8.45 -8.01 4.01
C GLU A 187 9.84 -7.89 3.34
N GLY A 188 9.98 -7.02 2.33
CA GLY A 188 11.24 -6.82 1.63
C GLY A 188 11.58 -7.88 0.57
N TYR A 189 10.70 -8.83 0.29
CA TYR A 189 10.89 -9.84 -0.78
C TYR A 189 10.77 -9.25 -2.18
N VAL A 190 10.03 -8.16 -2.30
CA VAL A 190 9.83 -7.39 -3.52
C VAL A 190 10.15 -5.93 -3.23
N ILE A 191 10.79 -5.26 -4.17
CA ILE A 191 11.07 -3.84 -4.12
C ILE A 191 10.24 -3.16 -5.21
N GLN A 192 9.47 -2.15 -4.84
CA GLN A 192 8.82 -1.27 -5.79
C GLN A 192 9.70 -0.02 -5.95
N THR A 193 10.14 0.26 -7.18
CA THR A 193 10.96 1.44 -7.44
C THR A 193 10.13 2.72 -7.40
N ASP A 194 10.77 3.82 -7.03
CA ASP A 194 10.19 5.16 -7.14
C ASP A 194 10.32 5.70 -8.57
N GLY A 195 9.55 6.76 -8.89
CA GLY A 195 9.57 7.46 -10.17
C GLY A 195 8.33 7.26 -11.02
N GLU A 196 8.29 7.97 -12.16
CA GLU A 196 7.13 8.02 -13.08
C GLU A 196 6.68 6.63 -13.57
N TYR A 197 7.63 5.71 -13.74
CA TYR A 197 7.39 4.33 -14.16
C TYR A 197 7.85 3.35 -13.08
N SER A 198 7.09 3.29 -11.99
CA SER A 198 7.34 2.35 -10.89
C SER A 198 7.32 0.91 -11.38
N VAL A 199 8.41 0.17 -11.15
CA VAL A 199 8.55 -1.24 -11.50
C VAL A 199 8.77 -2.10 -10.25
N LEU A 200 8.46 -3.40 -10.38
CA LEU A 200 8.68 -4.38 -9.32
C LEU A 200 9.98 -5.15 -9.59
N GLN A 201 10.83 -5.19 -8.59
CA GLN A 201 12.11 -5.90 -8.62
C GLN A 201 12.17 -6.93 -7.49
N MET A 202 13.04 -7.93 -7.63
CA MET A 202 13.31 -8.85 -6.53
C MET A 202 14.07 -8.14 -5.42
N GLY A 203 13.60 -8.33 -4.19
CA GLY A 203 14.28 -7.93 -2.97
C GLY A 203 15.10 -9.07 -2.37
N ASP A 204 15.18 -9.13 -1.05
CA ASP A 204 15.84 -10.23 -0.34
C ASP A 204 14.90 -11.44 -0.25
N ILE A 205 15.18 -12.46 -1.06
CA ILE A 205 14.38 -13.69 -1.13
C ILE A 205 15.02 -14.88 -0.40
N HIS A 206 16.09 -14.66 0.39
CA HIS A 206 16.78 -15.76 1.05
C HIS A 206 15.82 -16.59 1.92
N ALA A 207 15.01 -15.94 2.72
CA ALA A 207 14.02 -16.61 3.58
C ALA A 207 13.00 -17.44 2.77
N LEU A 208 12.55 -16.97 1.60
CA LEU A 208 11.57 -17.70 0.78
C LEU A 208 12.10 -19.01 0.18
N ARG A 209 13.41 -19.25 0.25
CA ARG A 209 14.04 -20.51 -0.20
C ARG A 209 13.99 -21.59 0.87
N GLU A 210 13.76 -21.23 2.12
CA GLU A 210 13.62 -22.17 3.23
C GLU A 210 12.23 -22.80 3.20
N GLU A 211 12.15 -24.10 3.44
CA GLU A 211 10.87 -24.82 3.48
C GLU A 211 9.98 -24.41 4.67
N SER A 212 10.60 -23.89 5.73
CA SER A 212 9.92 -23.42 6.94
C SER A 212 9.28 -22.05 6.80
N THR A 213 9.58 -21.31 5.74
CA THR A 213 9.05 -19.95 5.55
C THR A 213 7.65 -20.00 4.95
N HIS A 214 6.71 -19.38 5.62
CA HIS A 214 5.34 -19.20 5.16
C HIS A 214 5.06 -17.74 4.87
N VAL A 215 4.41 -17.47 3.74
CA VAL A 215 3.90 -16.12 3.38
C VAL A 215 2.41 -16.11 3.70
N ILE A 216 2.08 -15.54 4.85
CA ILE A 216 0.71 -15.48 5.35
C ILE A 216 0.14 -14.09 5.06
N VAL A 217 -0.89 -14.05 4.24
CA VAL A 217 -1.58 -12.80 3.87
C VAL A 217 -2.90 -12.70 4.60
N ARG A 218 -3.09 -11.61 5.34
CA ARG A 218 -4.32 -11.34 6.06
C ARG A 218 -5.35 -10.71 5.13
N LYS A 219 -6.51 -11.33 5.01
CA LYS A 219 -7.57 -10.95 4.07
C LYS A 219 -8.87 -10.65 4.82
N ALA A 220 -9.55 -9.58 4.42
CA ALA A 220 -10.88 -9.29 4.92
C ALA A 220 -11.89 -10.34 4.40
N LYS A 221 -12.78 -10.79 5.27
CA LYS A 221 -13.95 -11.57 4.82
C LYS A 221 -14.89 -10.67 4.02
N ALA A 222 -15.39 -11.18 2.92
CA ALA A 222 -16.35 -10.49 2.07
C ALA A 222 -17.72 -10.34 2.75
#